data_e748592b4b0d12a4c0d73e09bdd507c9
#
_entry.id   e748592b4b0d12a4c0d73e09bdd507c9
#
_cell.length_a   1.000
_cell.length_b   1.000
_cell.length_c   1.000
_cell.angle_alpha   90.00
_cell.angle_beta   90.00
_cell.angle_gamma   90.00
#
_symmetry.space_group_name_H-M   'P 1'
#
loop_
_entity.id
_entity.type
_entity.pdbx_description
1 polymer ?
#
loop_
_entity_poly.entity_id
_entity_poly.type
_entity_poly.pdbx_seq_one_letter_code
_entity_poly.pdbx_strand_id
1 'polypeptide(L)'
;EYQDVALIFAQDLQKIGIKVNLQILDASLVGQMFGAGNFQAGIRAFGNQPDPQLRKAIWQPGTQLYYWHYSTMDKTATPPKPVFENMFDWEKRIWELFELGQIEMDPAKRKAYYDEWQELYHIYLPVIFVCKGMNIWGINNTLGNAGLTKDGMIVFTVWTAYRK
;
A
#
# COMPACT_ATOMS: atom_id res chain seq x y z
N GLU A 1 1.27 -9.62 -15.25
CA GLU A 1 2.23 -8.56 -14.89
C GLU A 1 3.01 -8.93 -13.61
N TYR A 2 2.37 -9.58 -12.61
CA TYR A 2 3.05 -9.99 -11.37
C TYR A 2 3.42 -11.48 -11.35
N GLN A 3 3.04 -12.22 -12.36
CA GLN A 3 3.28 -13.66 -12.46
C GLN A 3 4.77 -14.00 -12.48
N ASP A 4 5.54 -13.24 -13.26
CA ASP A 4 6.99 -13.49 -13.39
C ASP A 4 7.71 -13.21 -12.07
N VAL A 5 7.31 -12.17 -11.36
CA VAL A 5 7.83 -11.86 -10.02
C VAL A 5 7.49 -12.99 -9.04
N ALA A 6 6.25 -13.50 -9.06
CA ALA A 6 5.83 -14.60 -8.21
C ALA A 6 6.61 -15.89 -8.50
N LEU A 7 6.89 -16.19 -9.77
CA LEU A 7 7.70 -17.34 -10.17
C LEU A 7 9.13 -17.24 -9.68
N ILE A 8 9.76 -16.06 -9.79
CA ILE A 8 11.13 -15.84 -9.28
C ILE A 8 11.16 -16.07 -7.76
N PHE A 9 10.22 -15.47 -7.02
CA PHE A 9 10.13 -15.69 -5.58
C PHE A 9 9.92 -17.14 -5.21
N ALA A 10 9.03 -17.88 -5.92
CA ALA A 10 8.80 -19.28 -5.68
C ALA A 10 10.06 -20.14 -5.90
N GLN A 11 10.82 -19.84 -6.97
CA GLN A 11 12.07 -20.52 -7.28
C GLN A 11 13.16 -20.23 -6.23
N ASP A 12 13.27 -18.99 -5.76
CA ASP A 12 14.28 -18.65 -4.77
C ASP A 12 13.94 -19.23 -3.38
N LEU A 13 12.69 -19.23 -2.99
CA LEU A 13 12.23 -19.87 -1.75
C LEU A 13 12.46 -21.39 -1.77
N GLN A 14 12.31 -22.03 -2.93
CA GLN A 14 12.59 -23.44 -3.09
C GLN A 14 14.06 -23.77 -2.82
N LYS A 15 15.01 -22.90 -3.19
CA LYS A 15 16.45 -23.10 -2.95
C LYS A 15 16.79 -23.18 -1.46
N ILE A 16 15.99 -22.57 -0.61
CA ILE A 16 16.15 -22.61 0.86
C ILE A 16 15.20 -23.59 1.54
N GLY A 17 14.56 -24.49 0.76
CA GLY A 17 13.72 -25.56 1.27
C GLY A 17 12.26 -25.19 1.53
N ILE A 18 11.81 -23.99 1.16
CA ILE A 18 10.42 -23.58 1.29
C ILE A 18 9.65 -23.95 0.02
N LYS A 19 8.69 -24.87 0.15
CA LYS A 19 7.82 -25.27 -0.96
C LYS A 19 6.69 -24.24 -1.14
N VAL A 20 6.65 -23.61 -2.31
CA VAL A 20 5.59 -22.66 -2.68
C VAL A 20 4.60 -23.34 -3.62
N ASN A 21 3.33 -23.28 -3.28
CA ASN A 21 2.22 -23.66 -4.16
C ASN A 21 1.63 -22.37 -4.78
N LEU A 22 2.14 -22.00 -5.94
CA LEU A 22 1.74 -20.77 -6.61
C LEU A 22 0.36 -20.94 -7.25
N GLN A 23 -0.57 -20.04 -6.88
CA GLN A 23 -1.90 -19.94 -7.48
C GLN A 23 -2.01 -18.62 -8.26
N ILE A 24 -2.29 -18.72 -9.55
CA ILE A 24 -2.52 -17.58 -10.43
C ILE A 24 -4.02 -17.42 -10.57
N LEU A 25 -4.56 -16.33 -10.06
CA LEU A 25 -5.98 -16.07 -9.96
C LEU A 25 -6.36 -14.79 -10.70
N ASP A 26 -7.63 -14.62 -10.97
CA ASP A 26 -8.17 -13.36 -11.49
C ASP A 26 -7.97 -12.20 -10.50
N ALA A 27 -7.72 -11.00 -11.04
CA ALA A 27 -7.42 -9.81 -10.23
C ALA A 27 -8.53 -9.43 -9.25
N SER A 28 -9.80 -9.67 -9.60
CA SER A 28 -10.94 -9.41 -8.74
C SER A 28 -10.97 -10.37 -7.55
N LEU A 29 -10.72 -11.67 -7.81
CA LEU A 29 -10.66 -12.69 -6.77
C LEU A 29 -9.47 -12.44 -5.82
N VAL A 30 -8.30 -12.13 -6.37
CA VAL A 30 -7.12 -11.73 -5.56
C VAL A 30 -7.47 -10.53 -4.67
N GLY A 31 -8.18 -9.53 -5.22
CA GLY A 31 -8.63 -8.37 -4.46
C GLY A 31 -9.54 -8.73 -3.29
N GLN A 32 -10.48 -9.64 -3.49
CA GLN A 32 -11.38 -10.12 -2.45
C GLN A 32 -10.63 -10.91 -1.37
N MET A 33 -9.70 -11.78 -1.76
CA MET A 33 -8.88 -12.57 -0.83
C MET A 33 -8.03 -11.66 0.06
N PHE A 34 -7.38 -10.63 -0.53
CA PHE A 34 -6.63 -9.63 0.24
C PHE A 34 -7.53 -8.84 1.18
N GLY A 35 -8.70 -8.40 0.72
CA GLY A 35 -9.67 -7.67 1.55
C GLY A 35 -10.22 -8.50 2.71
N ALA A 36 -10.31 -9.82 2.55
CA ALA A 36 -10.79 -10.74 3.57
C ALA A 36 -9.66 -11.30 4.47
N GLY A 37 -8.38 -11.05 4.14
CA GLY A 37 -7.24 -11.67 4.82
C GLY A 37 -7.14 -13.20 4.59
N ASN A 38 -7.68 -13.69 3.48
CA ASN A 38 -7.75 -15.10 3.17
C ASN A 38 -6.62 -15.53 2.23
N PHE A 39 -5.39 -15.36 2.70
CA PHE A 39 -4.17 -15.74 1.98
C PHE A 39 -3.02 -15.99 2.96
N GLN A 40 -2.02 -16.78 2.58
CA GLN A 40 -0.78 -16.98 3.34
C GLN A 40 0.28 -15.96 2.92
N ALA A 41 0.47 -15.80 1.63
CA ALA A 41 1.31 -14.78 1.01
C ALA A 41 0.70 -14.36 -0.32
N GLY A 42 0.93 -13.13 -0.74
CA GLY A 42 0.38 -12.66 -2.01
C GLY A 42 1.18 -11.50 -2.57
N ILE A 43 1.11 -11.32 -3.88
CA ILE A 43 1.73 -10.22 -4.60
C ILE A 43 0.65 -9.29 -5.12
N ARG A 44 0.77 -8.01 -4.81
CA ARG A 44 -0.18 -6.99 -5.22
C ARG A 44 0.49 -5.63 -5.39
N ALA A 45 -0.03 -4.81 -6.29
CA ALA A 45 0.34 -3.40 -6.35
C ALA A 45 -0.41 -2.57 -5.30
N PHE A 46 0.30 -1.63 -4.71
CA PHE A 46 -0.28 -0.55 -3.92
C PHE A 46 -0.20 0.76 -4.70
N GLY A 47 -1.30 1.49 -4.74
CA GLY A 47 -1.30 2.83 -5.33
C GLY A 47 -0.54 3.83 -4.47
N ASN A 48 0.24 4.70 -5.12
CA ASN A 48 0.93 5.79 -4.45
C ASN A 48 -0.02 6.95 -4.16
N GLN A 49 0.24 7.63 -3.03
CA GLN A 49 -0.34 8.93 -2.72
C GLN A 49 0.75 9.83 -2.14
N PRO A 50 0.70 11.15 -2.39
CA PRO A 50 1.71 12.08 -1.86
C PRO A 50 1.71 12.15 -0.34
N ASP A 51 0.57 11.92 0.28
CA ASP A 51 0.38 11.93 1.72
C ASP A 51 0.00 10.53 2.21
N PRO A 52 0.75 9.93 3.15
CA PRO A 52 0.46 8.60 3.71
C PRO A 52 -0.95 8.50 4.30
N GLN A 53 -1.48 9.58 4.88
CA GLN A 53 -2.82 9.60 5.46
C GLN A 53 -3.92 9.29 4.46
N LEU A 54 -3.75 9.63 3.18
CA LEU A 54 -4.70 9.29 2.12
C LEU A 54 -4.78 7.77 1.86
N ARG A 55 -3.85 6.99 2.40
CA ARG A 55 -3.80 5.53 2.36
C ARG A 55 -3.85 4.89 3.76
N LYS A 56 -4.32 5.63 4.76
CA LYS A 56 -4.50 5.16 6.13
C LYS A 56 -5.16 3.76 6.18
N ALA A 57 -6.20 3.54 5.38
CA ALA A 57 -6.91 2.25 5.33
C ALA A 57 -6.05 1.05 4.92
N ILE A 58 -4.89 1.27 4.29
CA ILE A 58 -3.94 0.21 3.92
C ILE A 58 -2.86 0.08 4.97
N TRP A 59 -2.30 1.22 5.41
CA TRP A 59 -1.07 1.24 6.17
C TRP A 59 -1.27 1.19 7.69
N GLN A 60 -2.41 1.65 8.19
CA GLN A 60 -2.73 1.57 9.62
C GLN A 60 -3.29 0.18 9.96
N PRO A 61 -2.75 -0.53 10.96
CA PRO A 61 -3.35 -1.77 11.45
C PRO A 61 -4.71 -1.50 12.09
N GLY A 62 -5.56 -2.52 12.16
CA GLY A 62 -6.91 -2.37 12.72
C GLY A 62 -7.89 -1.62 11.82
N THR A 63 -7.62 -1.49 10.53
CA THR A 63 -8.55 -1.00 9.50
C THR A 63 -9.30 -2.13 8.81
N GLN A 64 -10.19 -1.80 7.88
CA GLN A 64 -11.01 -2.79 7.16
C GLN A 64 -10.24 -3.56 6.07
N LEU A 65 -9.05 -3.11 5.68
CA LEU A 65 -8.26 -3.72 4.60
C LEU A 65 -7.16 -4.60 5.18
N TYR A 66 -7.37 -5.90 5.13
CA TYR A 66 -6.49 -6.92 5.74
C TYR A 66 -5.27 -7.28 4.89
N TYR A 67 -4.58 -6.33 4.31
CA TYR A 67 -3.47 -6.64 3.40
C TYR A 67 -2.23 -7.21 4.10
N TRP A 68 -2.02 -6.92 5.37
CA TRP A 68 -0.86 -7.38 6.14
C TRP A 68 -1.15 -7.59 7.64
N HIS A 69 -2.30 -7.13 8.14
CA HIS A 69 -2.64 -7.09 9.59
C HIS A 69 -4.05 -7.66 9.88
N TYR A 70 -4.47 -8.70 9.17
CA TYR A 70 -5.85 -9.18 9.21
C TYR A 70 -6.33 -9.65 10.61
N SER A 71 -5.42 -10.04 11.49
CA SER A 71 -5.73 -10.53 12.83
C SER A 71 -6.07 -9.44 13.83
N THR A 72 -5.99 -8.18 13.46
CA THR A 72 -6.06 -7.04 14.36
C THR A 72 -7.43 -6.34 14.41
N MET A 73 -8.45 -6.92 13.78
CA MET A 73 -9.80 -6.34 13.75
C MET A 73 -10.88 -7.26 14.33
N ASP A 74 -11.76 -6.70 15.17
CA ASP A 74 -13.03 -7.32 15.54
C ASP A 74 -14.09 -7.04 14.47
N LYS A 75 -14.40 -8.08 13.69
CA LYS A 75 -15.41 -8.05 12.63
C LYS A 75 -16.84 -8.14 13.15
N THR A 76 -17.03 -8.52 14.41
CA THR A 76 -18.36 -8.67 15.02
C THR A 76 -18.91 -7.35 15.52
N ALA A 77 -18.03 -6.38 15.81
CA ALA A 77 -18.40 -5.04 16.20
C ALA A 77 -18.97 -4.24 15.02
N THR A 78 -19.94 -3.39 15.28
CA THR A 78 -20.53 -2.48 14.27
C THR A 78 -20.43 -1.03 14.75
N PRO A 79 -19.56 -0.18 14.17
CA PRO A 79 -18.58 -0.51 13.12
C PRO A 79 -17.45 -1.42 13.63
N PRO A 80 -16.73 -2.13 12.75
CA PRO A 80 -15.57 -2.93 13.13
C PRO A 80 -14.53 -2.10 13.90
N LYS A 81 -13.95 -2.69 14.96
CA LYS A 81 -13.01 -2.00 15.87
C LYS A 81 -11.65 -2.70 15.88
N PRO A 82 -10.55 -1.96 16.04
CA PRO A 82 -9.25 -2.57 16.22
C PRO A 82 -9.18 -3.37 17.53
N VAL A 83 -8.57 -4.54 17.47
CA VAL A 83 -8.33 -5.42 18.62
C VAL A 83 -6.87 -5.26 19.02
N PHE A 84 -6.59 -4.31 19.90
CA PHE A 84 -5.23 -3.98 20.33
C PHE A 84 -4.50 -5.14 21.03
N GLU A 85 -5.25 -6.04 21.68
CA GLU A 85 -4.70 -7.21 22.36
C GLU A 85 -3.99 -8.18 21.39
N ASN A 86 -4.43 -8.21 20.13
CA ASN A 86 -3.87 -9.07 19.09
C ASN A 86 -2.77 -8.37 18.27
N MET A 87 -2.48 -7.10 18.54
CA MET A 87 -1.44 -6.35 17.87
C MET A 87 -0.10 -6.51 18.56
N PHE A 88 0.97 -6.66 17.79
CA PHE A 88 2.32 -6.46 18.29
C PHE A 88 2.54 -5.00 18.71
N ASP A 89 3.51 -4.74 19.58
CA ASP A 89 3.73 -3.38 20.06
C ASP A 89 4.12 -2.39 18.96
N TRP A 90 4.86 -2.85 17.95
CA TRP A 90 5.17 -2.04 16.78
C TRP A 90 3.93 -1.73 15.91
N GLU A 91 2.94 -2.64 15.84
CA GLU A 91 1.66 -2.38 15.14
C GLU A 91 0.83 -1.34 15.90
N LYS A 92 0.76 -1.45 17.25
CA LYS A 92 0.11 -0.43 18.09
C LYS A 92 0.74 0.94 17.88
N ARG A 93 2.10 0.96 17.81
CA ARG A 93 2.82 2.21 17.54
C ARG A 93 2.49 2.78 16.17
N ILE A 94 2.43 1.98 15.12
CA ILE A 94 2.00 2.41 13.79
C ILE A 94 0.57 2.98 13.84
N TRP A 95 -0.32 2.31 14.55
CA TRP A 95 -1.69 2.81 14.73
C TRP A 95 -1.71 4.21 15.34
N GLU A 96 -0.96 4.42 16.43
CA GLU A 96 -0.84 5.72 17.09
C GLU A 96 -0.27 6.80 16.16
N LEU A 97 0.78 6.48 15.39
CA LEU A 97 1.41 7.42 14.48
C LEU A 97 0.44 7.95 13.41
N PHE A 98 -0.44 7.09 12.90
CA PHE A 98 -1.47 7.51 11.96
C PHE A 98 -2.57 8.35 12.63
N GLU A 99 -2.93 8.09 13.90
CA GLU A 99 -3.85 8.95 14.64
C GLU A 99 -3.23 10.32 14.91
N LEU A 100 -1.97 10.37 15.38
CA LEU A 100 -1.23 11.62 15.58
C LEU A 100 -1.06 12.40 14.27
N GLY A 101 -0.67 11.74 13.19
CA GLY A 101 -0.50 12.36 11.88
C GLY A 101 -1.79 12.91 11.27
N GLN A 102 -2.95 12.44 11.71
CA GLN A 102 -4.26 12.93 11.27
C GLN A 102 -4.59 14.32 11.84
N ILE A 103 -4.18 14.58 13.07
CA ILE A 103 -4.53 15.79 13.81
C ILE A 103 -3.39 16.82 13.88
N GLU A 104 -2.15 16.44 13.55
CA GLU A 104 -0.99 17.32 13.62
C GLU A 104 -1.00 18.35 12.48
N MET A 105 -0.93 19.61 12.85
CA MET A 105 -0.93 20.73 11.92
C MET A 105 0.48 21.23 11.57
N ASP A 106 1.48 20.95 12.41
CA ASP A 106 2.88 21.27 12.10
C ASP A 106 3.45 20.27 11.09
N PRO A 107 3.83 20.73 9.87
CA PRO A 107 4.33 19.81 8.84
C PRO A 107 5.60 19.05 9.25
N ALA A 108 6.47 19.64 10.06
CA ALA A 108 7.71 19.02 10.48
C ALA A 108 7.46 17.88 11.49
N LYS A 109 6.58 18.12 12.46
CA LYS A 109 6.16 17.10 13.42
C LYS A 109 5.39 15.97 12.73
N ARG A 110 4.46 16.35 11.84
CA ARG A 110 3.68 15.40 11.06
C ARG A 110 4.57 14.51 10.21
N LYS A 111 5.60 15.08 9.57
CA LYS A 111 6.59 14.32 8.82
C LYS A 111 7.32 13.31 9.72
N ALA A 112 7.72 13.71 10.92
CA ALA A 112 8.44 12.84 11.85
C ALA A 112 7.63 11.59 12.23
N TYR A 113 6.30 11.69 12.39
CA TYR A 113 5.44 10.53 12.63
C TYR A 113 5.46 9.54 11.47
N TYR A 114 5.45 10.02 10.24
CA TYR A 114 5.50 9.13 9.07
C TYR A 114 6.91 8.64 8.76
N ASP A 115 7.97 9.35 9.13
CA ASP A 115 9.34 8.85 9.07
C ASP A 115 9.50 7.65 10.04
N GLU A 116 9.03 7.76 11.28
CA GLU A 116 9.02 6.67 12.26
C GLU A 116 8.21 5.46 11.77
N TRP A 117 7.03 5.69 11.18
CA TRP A 117 6.25 4.61 10.57
C TRP A 117 7.03 3.88 9.47
N GLN A 118 7.73 4.58 8.59
CA GLN A 118 8.54 3.97 7.53
C GLN A 118 9.70 3.16 8.13
N GLU A 119 10.32 3.64 9.20
CA GLU A 119 11.38 2.92 9.90
C GLU A 119 10.87 1.61 10.51
N LEU A 120 9.73 1.63 11.19
CA LEU A 120 9.09 0.43 11.73
C LEU A 120 8.77 -0.59 10.61
N TYR A 121 8.25 -0.12 9.48
CA TYR A 121 8.00 -0.98 8.31
C TYR A 121 9.27 -1.59 7.74
N HIS A 122 10.38 -0.85 7.76
CA HIS A 122 11.67 -1.34 7.31
C HIS A 122 12.25 -2.41 8.26
N ILE A 123 12.07 -2.21 9.56
CA ILE A 123 12.59 -3.15 10.59
C ILE A 123 11.79 -4.45 10.61
N TYR A 124 10.47 -4.38 10.61
CA TYR A 124 9.60 -5.55 10.79
C TYR A 124 9.17 -6.22 9.48
N LEU A 125 9.34 -5.54 8.34
CA LEU A 125 9.06 -6.05 6.99
C LEU A 125 7.72 -6.79 6.85
N PRO A 126 6.59 -6.25 7.31
CA PRO A 126 5.29 -6.90 7.11
C PRO A 126 4.91 -6.98 5.63
N VAL A 127 5.49 -6.11 4.82
CA VAL A 127 5.36 -6.08 3.36
C VAL A 127 6.75 -5.93 2.74
N ILE A 128 7.07 -6.82 1.80
CA ILE A 128 8.32 -6.74 1.04
C ILE A 128 8.07 -5.91 -0.23
N PHE A 129 8.69 -4.72 -0.28
CA PHE A 129 8.61 -3.85 -1.45
C PHE A 129 9.59 -4.34 -2.53
N VAL A 130 9.07 -4.75 -3.69
CA VAL A 130 9.89 -5.31 -4.77
C VAL A 130 10.38 -4.21 -5.70
N CYS A 131 9.46 -3.45 -6.29
CA CYS A 131 9.78 -2.35 -7.21
C CYS A 131 8.60 -1.38 -7.33
N LYS A 132 8.91 -0.18 -7.81
CA LYS A 132 7.90 0.79 -8.24
C LYS A 132 7.78 0.74 -9.76
N GLY A 133 6.56 0.52 -10.27
CA GLY A 133 6.30 0.61 -11.71
C GLY A 133 6.59 2.02 -12.23
N MET A 134 7.19 2.09 -13.41
CA MET A 134 7.40 3.34 -14.12
C MET A 134 6.28 3.50 -15.16
N ASN A 135 5.53 4.60 -15.06
CA ASN A 135 4.56 4.95 -16.09
C ASN A 135 5.23 5.81 -17.16
N ILE A 136 5.17 5.36 -18.39
CA ILE A 136 5.69 6.10 -19.56
C ILE A 136 4.50 6.67 -20.31
N TRP A 137 4.52 7.98 -20.53
CA TRP A 137 3.45 8.69 -21.19
C TRP A 137 3.96 9.37 -22.47
N GLY A 138 3.24 9.18 -23.55
CA GLY A 138 3.42 9.94 -24.77
C GLY A 138 2.40 11.08 -24.86
N ILE A 139 2.87 12.30 -25.05
CA ILE A 139 2.02 13.47 -25.25
C ILE A 139 2.21 14.00 -26.66
N ASN A 140 1.11 14.18 -27.38
CA ASN A 140 1.19 14.74 -28.73
C ASN A 140 1.65 16.20 -28.69
N ASN A 141 2.63 16.55 -29.52
CA ASN A 141 3.22 17.89 -29.57
C ASN A 141 2.24 19.01 -29.94
N THR A 142 1.08 18.66 -30.49
CA THR A 142 0.01 19.63 -30.78
C THR A 142 -0.80 20.02 -29.54
N LEU A 143 -0.59 19.32 -28.42
CA LEU A 143 -1.25 19.64 -27.17
C LEU A 143 -0.39 20.60 -26.35
N GLY A 144 -0.90 21.81 -26.11
CA GLY A 144 -0.27 22.79 -25.24
C GLY A 144 -0.73 22.63 -23.80
N ASN A 145 0.14 22.99 -22.87
CA ASN A 145 -0.12 22.95 -21.43
C ASN A 145 -0.57 21.59 -20.86
N ALA A 146 -0.16 20.50 -21.51
CA ALA A 146 -0.28 19.15 -20.98
C ALA A 146 0.91 18.92 -20.05
N GLY A 147 0.69 18.92 -18.74
CA GLY A 147 1.73 18.78 -17.73
C GLY A 147 1.66 17.46 -17.00
N LEU A 148 2.83 16.94 -16.61
CA LEU A 148 2.94 15.93 -15.57
C LEU A 148 2.97 16.66 -14.21
N THR A 149 2.22 16.15 -13.24
CA THR A 149 2.40 16.58 -11.84
C THR A 149 3.75 16.10 -11.32
N LYS A 150 4.25 16.69 -10.23
CA LYS A 150 5.48 16.24 -9.56
C LYS A 150 5.42 14.77 -9.15
N ASP A 151 4.22 14.21 -8.97
CA ASP A 151 3.98 12.82 -8.62
C ASP A 151 3.93 11.88 -9.85
N GLY A 152 4.19 12.40 -11.05
CA GLY A 152 4.19 11.63 -12.29
C GLY A 152 2.78 11.22 -12.77
N MET A 153 1.73 11.81 -12.23
CA MET A 153 0.37 11.67 -12.76
C MET A 153 0.12 12.69 -13.86
N ILE A 154 -0.54 12.27 -14.93
CA ILE A 154 -1.10 13.22 -15.90
C ILE A 154 -2.35 13.81 -15.27
N VAL A 155 -2.27 15.05 -14.85
CA VAL A 155 -3.46 15.84 -14.57
C VAL A 155 -3.79 16.58 -15.84
N PHE A 156 -4.71 16.02 -16.61
CA PHE A 156 -5.40 16.80 -17.60
C PHE A 156 -6.32 17.77 -16.88
N THR A 157 -5.82 18.95 -16.58
CA THR A 157 -6.71 20.06 -16.34
C THR A 157 -7.30 20.43 -17.70
N VAL A 158 -8.44 19.86 -18.01
CA VAL A 158 -9.14 20.00 -19.31
C VAL A 158 -9.31 21.48 -19.69
N TRP A 159 -9.44 22.36 -18.71
CA TRP A 159 -9.56 23.82 -18.85
C TRP A 159 -8.25 24.56 -19.13
N THR A 160 -7.09 23.94 -18.94
CA THR A 160 -5.78 24.59 -19.20
C THR A 160 -5.06 23.96 -20.38
N ALA A 161 -5.44 22.76 -20.80
CA ALA A 161 -4.91 22.13 -22.01
C ALA A 161 -5.55 22.76 -23.25
N TYR A 162 -4.75 23.09 -24.27
CA TYR A 162 -5.23 23.63 -25.53
C TYR A 162 -4.52 22.96 -26.70
N ARG A 163 -5.16 23.00 -27.87
CA ARG A 163 -4.54 22.57 -29.11
C ARG A 163 -3.71 23.74 -29.70
N LYS A 164 -2.45 23.49 -29.97
CA LYS A 164 -1.56 24.43 -30.69
C LYS A 164 -1.96 24.55 -32.14
#